data_e6d6930c8e1951555263b527e1af04a0
#
_entry.id   e6d6930c8e1951555263b527e1af04a0
#
_cell.length_a   1.000
_cell.length_b   1.000
_cell.length_c   1.000
_cell.angle_alpha   90.00
_cell.angle_beta   90.00
_cell.angle_gamma   90.00
#
_symmetry.space_group_name_H-M   'P 1'
#
loop_
_entity.id
_entity.type
_entity.pdbx_description
1 polymer ?
#
loop_
_entity_poly.entity_id
_entity_poly.type
_entity_poly.pdbx_seq_one_letter_code
_entity_poly.pdbx_strand_id
1 'polypeptide(L)'
;MVKDQNRWKVFRDFKKGKFCFLIRVDNWSIELQKSEFHSLYLLLIRINEQLLAIKNELMDEESIILELEQLPWYIELEGKKNEWSLRFVFESQDQTRSFEMYWPIPIAQNLFYEIKNMWESMD
;
A
#
# COMPACT_ATOMS: atom_id res chain seq x y z
N MET A 1 7.37 14.00 -17.69
CA MET A 1 8.24 12.89 -18.10
C MET A 1 7.55 11.59 -17.88
N VAL A 2 7.46 10.82 -18.95
CA VAL A 2 6.72 9.56 -18.95
C VAL A 2 7.37 8.49 -18.08
N LYS A 3 8.68 8.51 -17.98
CA LYS A 3 9.44 7.48 -17.29
C LYS A 3 9.15 7.38 -15.80
N ASP A 4 8.61 8.43 -15.21
CA ASP A 4 8.29 8.40 -13.79
C ASP A 4 7.10 7.50 -13.47
N GLN A 5 6.26 7.22 -14.46
CA GLN A 5 5.09 6.37 -14.29
C GLN A 5 5.47 4.91 -14.00
N ASN A 6 6.69 4.49 -14.39
CA ASN A 6 7.15 3.12 -14.19
C ASN A 6 7.88 2.91 -12.87
N ARG A 7 8.11 3.98 -12.11
CA ARG A 7 8.84 3.91 -10.84
C ARG A 7 7.97 3.43 -9.69
N TRP A 8 6.66 3.55 -9.85
CA TRP A 8 5.69 3.23 -8.81
C TRP A 8 4.60 2.41 -9.47
N LYS A 9 4.67 1.09 -9.33
CA LYS A 9 3.73 0.22 -10.01
C LYS A 9 3.62 -1.13 -9.32
N VAL A 10 2.46 -1.78 -9.51
CA VAL A 10 2.18 -3.10 -8.99
C VAL A 10 2.16 -4.08 -10.16
N PHE A 11 2.82 -5.22 -9.99
CA PHE A 11 2.89 -6.26 -11.01
C PHE A 11 2.49 -7.60 -10.42
N ARG A 12 1.96 -8.46 -11.29
CA ARG A 12 1.64 -9.83 -10.96
C ARG A 12 2.25 -10.73 -12.03
N ASP A 13 3.07 -11.70 -11.62
CA ASP A 13 3.72 -12.61 -12.54
C ASP A 13 3.72 -14.02 -11.95
N PHE A 14 2.78 -14.83 -12.38
CA PHE A 14 2.62 -16.19 -11.86
C PHE A 14 3.82 -17.10 -12.20
N LYS A 15 4.65 -16.73 -13.16
CA LYS A 15 5.85 -17.50 -13.50
C LYS A 15 6.92 -17.38 -12.42
N LYS A 16 6.82 -16.43 -11.51
CA LYS A 16 7.79 -16.25 -10.45
C LYS A 16 7.56 -17.15 -9.24
N GLY A 17 6.62 -18.10 -9.33
CA GLY A 17 6.36 -19.02 -8.25
C GLY A 17 5.64 -18.35 -7.08
N LYS A 18 6.09 -18.61 -5.85
CA LYS A 18 5.35 -18.12 -4.69
C LYS A 18 5.48 -16.61 -4.47
N PHE A 19 6.52 -15.97 -5.01
CA PHE A 19 6.69 -14.52 -4.92
C PHE A 19 6.21 -13.86 -6.20
N CYS A 20 4.94 -14.02 -6.50
CA CYS A 20 4.38 -13.61 -7.79
C CYS A 20 3.85 -12.18 -7.83
N PHE A 21 3.85 -11.47 -6.72
CA PHE A 21 3.43 -10.07 -6.68
C PHE A 21 4.64 -9.19 -6.45
N LEU A 22 4.73 -8.10 -7.26
CA LEU A 22 5.81 -7.14 -7.12
C LEU A 22 5.23 -5.75 -6.95
N ILE A 23 5.83 -4.98 -6.05
CA ILE A 23 5.54 -3.56 -5.94
C ILE A 23 6.83 -2.82 -6.24
N ARG A 24 6.81 -2.03 -7.31
CA ARG A 24 7.96 -1.19 -7.67
C ARG A 24 7.86 0.12 -6.90
N VAL A 25 8.92 0.43 -6.18
CA VAL A 25 9.02 1.63 -5.35
C VAL A 25 10.30 2.34 -5.76
N ASP A 26 10.16 3.38 -6.59
CA ASP A 26 11.27 4.15 -7.11
C ASP A 26 12.30 3.26 -7.83
N ASN A 27 13.48 3.06 -7.28
CA ASN A 27 14.57 2.34 -7.95
C ASN A 27 14.64 0.86 -7.61
N TRP A 28 13.72 0.34 -6.80
CA TRP A 28 13.78 -1.05 -6.36
C TRP A 28 12.39 -1.66 -6.31
N SER A 29 12.35 -2.97 -6.19
CA SER A 29 11.10 -3.72 -6.20
C SER A 29 11.03 -4.62 -4.97
N ILE A 30 9.81 -4.80 -4.49
CA ILE A 30 9.50 -5.66 -3.37
C ILE A 30 8.71 -6.85 -3.91
N GLU A 31 9.15 -8.06 -3.59
CA GLU A 31 8.45 -9.27 -4.00
C GLU A 31 7.64 -9.82 -2.83
N LEU A 32 6.39 -10.17 -3.10
CA LEU A 32 5.46 -10.63 -2.07
C LEU A 32 4.81 -11.94 -2.48
N GLN A 33 4.53 -12.77 -1.49
CA GLN A 33 3.68 -13.93 -1.66
C GLN A 33 2.23 -13.48 -1.76
N LYS A 34 1.38 -14.34 -2.32
CA LYS A 34 -0.04 -14.02 -2.47
C LYS A 34 -0.70 -13.67 -1.13
N SER A 35 -0.39 -14.43 -0.07
CA SER A 35 -0.95 -14.16 1.24
C SER A 35 -0.52 -12.81 1.80
N GLU A 36 0.72 -12.43 1.55
CA GLU A 36 1.26 -11.15 1.99
C GLU A 36 0.61 -9.99 1.24
N PHE A 37 0.41 -10.16 -0.05
CA PHE A 37 -0.26 -9.16 -0.87
C PHE A 37 -1.73 -9.01 -0.46
N HIS A 38 -2.39 -10.14 -0.17
CA HIS A 38 -3.78 -10.13 0.31
C HIS A 38 -3.91 -9.37 1.63
N SER A 39 -2.99 -9.63 2.57
CA SER A 39 -2.99 -8.92 3.85
C SER A 39 -2.81 -7.42 3.65
N LEU A 40 -1.92 -7.04 2.74
CA LEU A 40 -1.73 -5.63 2.41
C LEU A 40 -3.01 -5.01 1.85
N TYR A 41 -3.65 -5.71 0.91
CA TYR A 41 -4.92 -5.26 0.35
C TYR A 41 -5.97 -5.03 1.45
N LEU A 42 -6.15 -6.00 2.34
CA LEU A 42 -7.14 -5.88 3.42
C LEU A 42 -6.82 -4.71 4.34
N LEU A 43 -5.56 -4.53 4.66
CA LEU A 43 -5.14 -3.43 5.52
C LEU A 43 -5.40 -2.07 4.88
N LEU A 44 -5.12 -1.96 3.58
CA LEU A 44 -5.39 -0.73 2.83
C LEU A 44 -6.89 -0.42 2.78
N ILE A 45 -7.72 -1.44 2.57
CA ILE A 45 -9.17 -1.25 2.58
C ILE A 45 -9.64 -0.75 3.95
N ARG A 46 -9.11 -1.34 5.02
CA ARG A 46 -9.49 -0.96 6.38
C ARG A 46 -9.10 0.47 6.72
N ILE A 47 -7.89 0.88 6.36
CA ILE A 47 -7.46 2.25 6.68
C ILE A 47 -8.24 3.27 5.86
N ASN A 48 -8.59 2.92 4.61
CA ASN A 48 -9.43 3.78 3.79
C ASN A 48 -10.83 3.92 4.39
N GLU A 49 -11.39 2.83 4.93
CA GLU A 49 -12.69 2.88 5.61
C GLU A 49 -12.64 3.79 6.83
N GLN A 50 -11.56 3.74 7.60
CA GLN A 50 -11.40 4.62 8.75
C GLN A 50 -11.35 6.09 8.31
N LEU A 51 -10.63 6.37 7.24
CA LEU A 51 -10.58 7.73 6.71
C LEU A 51 -11.96 8.21 6.27
N LEU A 52 -12.69 7.37 5.54
CA LEU A 52 -14.02 7.72 5.07
C LEU A 52 -14.99 7.98 6.22
N ALA A 53 -14.85 7.24 7.32
CA ALA A 53 -15.73 7.39 8.47
C ALA A 53 -15.60 8.74 9.15
N ILE A 54 -14.41 9.36 9.09
CA ILE A 54 -14.17 10.65 9.75
C ILE A 54 -14.08 11.82 8.78
N LYS A 55 -14.10 11.52 7.47
CA LYS A 55 -13.79 12.53 6.43
C LYS A 55 -14.68 13.74 6.49
N ASN A 56 -15.97 13.55 6.75
CA ASN A 56 -16.92 14.65 6.77
C ASN A 56 -16.75 15.58 7.97
N GLU A 57 -16.05 15.12 9.00
CA GLU A 57 -15.80 15.91 10.20
C GLU A 57 -14.49 16.68 10.12
N LEU A 58 -13.68 16.40 9.08
CA LEU A 58 -12.37 17.03 8.93
C LEU A 58 -12.49 18.31 8.11
N MET A 59 -11.74 19.32 8.53
CA MET A 59 -11.54 20.52 7.72
C MET A 59 -10.53 20.21 6.61
N ASP A 60 -10.58 20.97 5.51
CA ASP A 60 -9.71 20.70 4.36
C ASP A 60 -8.23 20.72 4.71
N GLU A 61 -7.82 21.59 5.60
CA GLU A 61 -6.41 21.75 5.96
C GLU A 61 -6.02 20.98 7.21
N GLU A 62 -6.94 20.23 7.79
CA GLU A 62 -6.67 19.49 9.02
C GLU A 62 -5.78 18.28 8.74
N SER A 63 -4.69 18.18 9.52
CA SER A 63 -3.76 17.04 9.42
C SER A 63 -4.28 15.85 10.21
N ILE A 64 -4.10 14.67 9.64
CA ILE A 64 -4.51 13.42 10.29
C ILE A 64 -3.38 12.40 10.24
N ILE A 65 -3.39 11.52 11.23
CA ILE A 65 -2.53 10.34 11.24
C ILE A 65 -3.41 9.16 11.65
N LEU A 66 -3.44 8.14 10.80
CA LEU A 66 -4.14 6.89 11.08
C LEU A 66 -3.14 5.75 11.03
N GLU A 67 -3.25 4.83 11.98
CA GLU A 67 -2.33 3.69 12.07
C GLU A 67 -3.12 2.40 12.20
N LEU A 68 -2.65 1.36 11.52
CA LEU A 68 -3.22 0.02 11.63
C LEU A 68 -2.10 -1.01 11.56
N GLU A 69 -2.29 -2.09 12.31
CA GLU A 69 -1.39 -3.23 12.23
C GLU A 69 -2.21 -4.48 11.94
N GLN A 70 -1.73 -5.24 10.99
CA GLN A 70 -2.24 -6.57 10.68
C GLN A 70 -1.07 -7.34 10.13
N LEU A 71 -0.47 -8.17 10.98
CA LEU A 71 0.74 -8.89 10.61
C LEU A 71 0.57 -9.60 9.27
N PRO A 72 1.55 -9.53 8.40
CA PRO A 72 2.94 -9.06 8.60
C PRO A 72 3.16 -7.56 8.39
N TRP A 73 2.09 -6.78 8.35
CA TRP A 73 2.16 -5.35 7.98
C TRP A 73 1.80 -4.43 9.14
N TYR A 74 2.46 -3.28 9.17
CA TYR A 74 2.07 -2.10 9.90
C TYR A 74 1.97 -0.96 8.88
N ILE A 75 0.91 -0.16 8.95
CA ILE A 75 0.70 0.93 8.00
C ILE A 75 0.33 2.21 8.75
N GLU A 76 0.87 3.32 8.26
CA GLU A 76 0.57 4.65 8.79
C GLU A 76 0.18 5.56 7.63
N LEU A 77 -0.99 6.18 7.73
CA LEU A 77 -1.48 7.16 6.78
C LEU A 77 -1.32 8.53 7.40
N GLU A 78 -0.70 9.46 6.68
CA GLU A 78 -0.49 10.83 7.17
C GLU A 78 -0.82 11.82 6.08
N GLY A 79 -1.59 12.84 6.42
CA GLY A 79 -1.91 13.89 5.47
C GLY A 79 -3.21 14.59 5.79
N LYS A 80 -3.96 14.92 4.74
CA LYS A 80 -5.25 15.58 4.81
C LYS A 80 -6.32 14.68 4.21
N LYS A 81 -7.58 15.04 4.35
CA LYS A 81 -8.67 14.15 3.96
C LYS A 81 -8.68 13.76 2.48
N ASN A 82 -8.11 14.58 1.60
CA ASN A 82 -8.11 14.31 0.16
C ASN A 82 -6.75 14.00 -0.42
N GLU A 83 -5.67 14.11 0.37
CA GLU A 83 -4.33 13.78 -0.10
C GLU A 83 -3.48 13.33 1.08
N TRP A 84 -2.89 12.17 0.93
CA TRP A 84 -2.17 11.54 2.03
C TRP A 84 -1.04 10.65 1.50
N SER A 85 -0.07 10.45 2.39
CA SER A 85 1.03 9.53 2.16
C SER A 85 0.83 8.28 3.00
N LEU A 86 1.54 7.21 2.66
CA LEU A 86 1.51 5.96 3.39
C LEU A 86 2.93 5.50 3.69
N ARG A 87 3.12 5.03 4.92
CA ARG A 87 4.36 4.39 5.33
C ARG A 87 4.04 2.97 5.78
N PHE A 88 4.85 2.03 5.35
CA PHE A 88 4.64 0.61 5.63
C PHE A 88 5.86 0.03 6.31
N VAL A 89 5.62 -0.86 7.26
CA VAL A 89 6.66 -1.73 7.81
C VAL A 89 6.18 -3.16 7.61
N PHE A 90 7.05 -3.97 7.04
CA PHE A 90 6.79 -5.38 6.78
C PHE A 90 7.81 -6.24 7.48
N GLU A 91 7.33 -7.31 8.12
CA GLU A 91 8.20 -8.35 8.67
C GLU A 91 7.52 -9.69 8.42
N SER A 92 8.18 -10.56 7.65
CA SER A 92 7.62 -11.89 7.35
C SER A 92 7.51 -12.72 8.63
N GLN A 93 6.59 -13.70 8.63
CA GLN A 93 6.36 -14.53 9.81
C GLN A 93 7.61 -15.30 10.25
N ASP A 94 8.42 -15.73 9.30
CA ASP A 94 9.66 -16.45 9.61
C ASP A 94 10.82 -15.50 9.90
N GLN A 95 10.58 -14.20 9.88
CA GLN A 95 11.54 -13.15 10.19
C GLN A 95 12.77 -13.14 9.27
N THR A 96 12.63 -13.74 8.08
CA THR A 96 13.71 -13.74 7.09
C THR A 96 13.70 -12.52 6.19
N ARG A 97 12.57 -11.81 6.13
CA ARG A 97 12.41 -10.63 5.28
C ARG A 97 11.77 -9.51 6.08
N SER A 98 12.37 -8.34 6.02
CA SER A 98 11.77 -7.14 6.61
C SER A 98 12.18 -5.93 5.80
N PHE A 99 11.30 -4.96 5.72
CA PHE A 99 11.59 -3.71 5.02
C PHE A 99 10.59 -2.63 5.41
N GLU A 100 10.93 -1.39 5.06
CA GLU A 100 10.02 -0.26 5.15
C GLU A 100 9.85 0.31 3.75
N MET A 101 8.65 0.84 3.48
CA MET A 101 8.41 1.58 2.25
C MET A 101 7.60 2.82 2.57
N TYR A 102 7.80 3.84 1.74
CA TYR A 102 7.09 5.09 1.87
C TYR A 102 6.50 5.47 0.51
N TRP A 103 5.21 5.72 0.46
CA TRP A 103 4.53 6.18 -0.75
C TRP A 103 4.11 7.63 -0.55
N PRO A 104 4.77 8.58 -1.25
CA PRO A 104 4.43 10.00 -1.10
C PRO A 104 3.10 10.37 -1.76
N ILE A 105 2.63 11.57 -1.48
CA ILE A 105 1.50 12.17 -2.17
C ILE A 105 1.96 12.53 -3.59
N PRO A 106 1.22 12.24 -4.66
CA PRO A 106 -0.06 11.53 -4.74
C PRO A 106 0.09 10.03 -5.03
N ILE A 107 1.31 9.52 -4.96
CA ILE A 107 1.64 8.13 -5.31
C ILE A 107 0.83 7.15 -4.45
N ALA A 108 0.68 7.45 -3.16
CA ALA A 108 -0.01 6.57 -2.23
C ALA A 108 -1.42 6.23 -2.71
N GLN A 109 -2.17 7.23 -3.16
CA GLN A 109 -3.53 7.02 -3.64
C GLN A 109 -3.55 6.20 -4.92
N ASN A 110 -2.60 6.45 -5.82
CA ASN A 110 -2.52 5.72 -7.07
C ASN A 110 -2.20 4.25 -6.84
N LEU A 111 -1.24 3.96 -5.97
CA LEU A 111 -0.87 2.57 -5.68
C LEU A 111 -1.97 1.85 -4.90
N PHE A 112 -2.66 2.55 -4.01
CA PHE A 112 -3.81 1.98 -3.33
C PHE A 112 -4.84 1.47 -4.34
N TYR A 113 -5.19 2.30 -5.33
CA TYR A 113 -6.16 1.90 -6.33
C TYR A 113 -5.63 0.77 -7.22
N GLU A 114 -4.35 0.77 -7.55
CA GLU A 114 -3.78 -0.32 -8.34
C GLU A 114 -3.84 -1.66 -7.58
N ILE A 115 -3.51 -1.67 -6.31
CA ILE A 115 -3.59 -2.88 -5.49
C ILE A 115 -5.03 -3.35 -5.36
N LYS A 116 -5.94 -2.42 -5.07
CA LYS A 116 -7.35 -2.73 -4.95
C LYS A 116 -7.88 -3.35 -6.23
N ASN A 117 -7.63 -2.72 -7.37
CA ASN A 117 -8.13 -3.19 -8.64
C ASN A 117 -7.51 -4.53 -9.04
N MET A 118 -6.23 -4.70 -8.80
CA MET A 118 -5.56 -5.96 -9.12
C MET A 118 -6.13 -7.10 -8.31
N TRP A 119 -6.28 -6.94 -6.99
CA TRP A 119 -6.82 -7.99 -6.15
C TRP A 119 -8.26 -8.32 -6.50
N GLU A 120 -9.09 -7.30 -6.67
CA GLU A 120 -10.52 -7.49 -6.92
C GLU A 120 -10.83 -8.05 -8.30
N SER A 121 -9.90 -7.94 -9.24
CA SER A 121 -10.05 -8.50 -10.59
C SER A 121 -9.57 -9.95 -10.70
N MET A 122 -8.98 -10.48 -9.64
CA MET A 122 -8.49 -11.86 -9.63
C MET A 122 -9.60 -12.83 -9.25
N ASP A 123 -9.69 -13.91 -9.98
CA ASP A 123 -10.65 -14.98 -9.69
C ASP A 123 -9.93 -16.25 -9.27
#